data_5e36f11840da3c4b00aecfa2b804f7c4
#
_entry.id   5e36f11840da3c4b00aecfa2b804f7c4
#
_cell.length_a   1.000
_cell.length_b   1.000
_cell.length_c   1.000
_cell.angle_alpha   90.00
_cell.angle_beta   90.00
_cell.angle_gamma   90.00
#
_symmetry.space_group_name_H-M   'P 1'
#
loop_
_entity.id
_entity.type
_entity.pdbx_description
1 polymer ?
#
loop_
_entity_poly.entity_id
_entity_poly.type
_entity_poly.pdbx_seq_one_letter_code
_entity_poly.pdbx_strand_id
1 'polypeptide(L)'
;AKQGSSSAASVVLKRQRLNATGRLADATDSLRLLCSQNSLQASKYARILEDHNQNRQELQKESIDVAEESLGRDAINHVSGQNNKIIFITGSFNPGIIGLIASRLTQKYALPSVIISTQDNIARGSCRSIPEVDIINTLRKFNDLFVDLGGHPGAAGFSILPQNIPKLKKQLIKHFSLSLDNYLPSNTIFVDARMDISAVNLKNIKLINSLSRFGIGNQEPQFLFETVKIDN
;
A
#
# COMPACT_ATOMS: atom_id res chain seq x y z
N ALA A 1 -3.64 -14.50 34.55
CA ALA A 1 -3.25 -13.71 33.39
C ALA A 1 -4.43 -13.70 32.40
N LYS A 2 -5.16 -12.57 32.30
CA LYS A 2 -6.21 -12.39 31.31
C LYS A 2 -5.55 -12.10 29.97
N GLN A 3 -5.49 -13.08 29.08
CA GLN A 3 -5.24 -12.84 27.66
C GLN A 3 -6.49 -12.16 27.07
N GLY A 4 -6.42 -10.83 26.95
CA GLY A 4 -7.41 -10.08 26.19
C GLY A 4 -7.30 -10.46 24.72
N SER A 5 -8.37 -10.98 24.13
CA SER A 5 -8.50 -11.18 22.70
C SER A 5 -8.35 -9.83 21.99
N SER A 6 -7.16 -9.58 21.44
CA SER A 6 -6.91 -8.41 20.60
C SER A 6 -7.66 -8.60 19.30
N SER A 7 -8.61 -7.73 18.98
CA SER A 7 -9.28 -7.76 17.67
C SER A 7 -8.27 -7.58 16.54
N ALA A 8 -8.54 -8.12 15.35
CA ALA A 8 -7.67 -7.99 14.18
C ALA A 8 -7.29 -6.51 13.90
N ALA A 9 -8.26 -5.59 14.07
CA ALA A 9 -8.02 -4.15 13.97
C ALA A 9 -6.96 -3.64 14.96
N SER A 10 -6.98 -4.12 16.22
CA SER A 10 -5.98 -3.74 17.23
C SER A 10 -4.57 -4.26 16.85
N VAL A 11 -4.46 -5.44 16.23
CA VAL A 11 -3.17 -5.98 15.76
C VAL A 11 -2.64 -5.17 14.58
N VAL A 12 -3.50 -4.78 13.63
CA VAL A 12 -3.12 -3.94 12.48
C VAL A 12 -2.65 -2.57 12.95
N LEU A 13 -3.37 -1.93 13.87
CA LEU A 13 -2.97 -0.63 14.43
C LEU A 13 -1.61 -0.71 15.15
N LYS A 14 -1.33 -1.80 15.89
CA LYS A 14 -0.03 -2.02 16.53
C LYS A 14 1.09 -2.16 15.51
N ARG A 15 0.87 -2.92 14.41
CA ARG A 15 1.83 -3.06 13.31
C ARG A 15 2.14 -1.73 12.63
N GLN A 16 1.13 -0.92 12.37
CA GLN A 16 1.32 0.38 11.72
C GLN A 16 2.20 1.31 12.56
N ARG A 17 2.00 1.37 13.88
CA ARG A 17 2.81 2.16 14.81
C ARG A 17 4.26 1.69 14.84
N LEU A 18 4.50 0.38 15.01
CA LEU A 18 5.85 -0.18 15.01
C LEU A 18 6.60 0.10 13.69
N ASN A 19 5.90 0.00 12.56
CA ASN A 19 6.50 0.23 11.25
C ASN A 19 6.70 1.71 10.91
N ALA A 20 6.03 2.64 11.59
CA ALA A 20 6.11 4.06 11.30
C ALA A 20 7.52 4.63 11.55
N THR A 21 8.17 4.21 12.62
CA THR A 21 9.55 4.62 12.94
C THR A 21 10.53 4.18 11.87
N GLY A 22 10.49 2.92 11.41
CA GLY A 22 11.37 2.44 10.35
C GLY A 22 11.15 3.06 8.97
N ARG A 23 10.10 3.89 8.80
CA ARG A 23 9.84 4.62 7.55
C ARG A 23 10.33 6.06 7.57
N LEU A 24 10.24 6.73 8.71
CA LEU A 24 10.56 8.16 8.85
C LEU A 24 11.76 8.43 9.75
N ALA A 25 12.13 7.47 10.58
CA ALA A 25 13.20 7.58 11.55
C ALA A 25 13.89 6.22 11.77
N ASP A 26 14.68 6.10 12.85
CA ASP A 26 15.31 4.84 13.25
C ASP A 26 14.28 3.91 13.94
N ALA A 27 14.30 2.63 13.58
CA ALA A 27 13.46 1.60 14.18
C ALA A 27 13.83 1.24 15.64
N THR A 28 14.87 1.84 16.19
CA THR A 28 15.39 1.58 17.54
C THR A 28 14.34 1.79 18.62
N ASP A 29 13.46 2.80 18.49
CA ASP A 29 12.43 3.04 19.51
C ASP A 29 11.35 1.97 19.49
N SER A 30 11.05 1.39 18.33
CA SER A 30 10.18 0.20 18.23
C SER A 30 10.81 -1.00 18.95
N LEU A 31 12.10 -1.23 18.78
CA LEU A 31 12.82 -2.30 19.47
C LEU A 31 12.83 -2.05 20.98
N ARG A 32 13.12 -0.82 21.41
CA ARG A 32 13.09 -0.43 22.85
C ARG A 32 11.74 -0.66 23.48
N LEU A 33 10.64 -0.33 22.77
CA LEU A 33 9.29 -0.63 23.25
C LEU A 33 9.08 -2.13 23.46
N LEU A 34 9.47 -2.95 22.47
CA LEU A 34 9.29 -4.41 22.53
C LEU A 34 10.13 -5.08 23.63
N CYS A 35 11.32 -4.53 23.92
CA CYS A 35 12.22 -5.03 24.96
C CYS A 35 11.97 -4.40 26.34
N SER A 36 11.03 -3.48 26.49
CA SER A 36 10.78 -2.74 27.72
C SER A 36 10.15 -3.64 28.78
N GLN A 37 10.78 -3.77 29.93
CA GLN A 37 10.24 -4.49 31.10
C GLN A 37 9.54 -3.56 32.10
N ASN A 38 9.71 -2.25 31.97
CA ASN A 38 9.16 -1.23 32.85
C ASN A 38 7.98 -0.54 32.14
N SER A 39 6.81 -0.49 32.80
CA SER A 39 5.58 0.10 32.25
C SER A 39 5.70 1.59 31.94
N LEU A 40 6.48 2.36 32.71
CA LEU A 40 6.70 3.78 32.46
C LEU A 40 7.53 3.99 31.20
N GLN A 41 8.60 3.21 31.01
CA GLN A 41 9.42 3.25 29.81
C GLN A 41 8.61 2.79 28.59
N ALA A 42 7.84 1.69 28.71
CA ALA A 42 6.96 1.22 27.64
C ALA A 42 5.95 2.30 27.21
N SER A 43 5.33 2.99 28.19
CA SER A 43 4.40 4.09 27.92
C SER A 43 5.08 5.27 27.21
N LYS A 44 6.31 5.60 27.57
CA LYS A 44 7.10 6.65 26.89
C LYS A 44 7.34 6.30 25.41
N TYR A 45 7.86 5.08 25.14
CA TYR A 45 8.12 4.66 23.76
C TYR A 45 6.82 4.51 22.97
N ALA A 46 5.74 4.04 23.58
CA ALA A 46 4.44 3.94 22.90
C ALA A 46 3.92 5.31 22.42
N ARG A 47 4.12 6.39 23.21
CA ARG A 47 3.79 7.76 22.79
C ARG A 47 4.66 8.22 21.63
N ILE A 48 5.97 8.00 21.70
CA ILE A 48 6.90 8.35 20.60
C ILE A 48 6.47 7.64 19.30
N LEU A 49 6.10 6.37 19.37
CA LEU A 49 5.64 5.62 18.22
C LEU A 49 4.29 6.15 17.68
N GLU A 50 3.40 6.60 18.55
CA GLU A 50 2.15 7.23 18.16
C GLU A 50 2.39 8.54 17.41
N ASP A 51 3.27 9.40 17.95
CA ASP A 51 3.62 10.68 17.31
C ASP A 51 4.25 10.45 15.93
N HIS A 52 5.18 9.49 15.81
CA HIS A 52 5.73 9.11 14.51
C HIS A 52 4.67 8.56 13.55
N ASN A 53 3.71 7.81 14.04
CA ASN A 53 2.62 7.27 13.21
C ASN A 53 1.67 8.38 12.73
N GLN A 54 1.33 9.35 13.58
CA GLN A 54 0.51 10.50 13.21
C GLN A 54 1.22 11.34 12.14
N ASN A 55 2.48 11.71 12.38
CA ASN A 55 3.29 12.45 11.41
C ASN A 55 3.41 11.70 10.06
N ARG A 56 3.60 10.39 10.10
CA ARG A 56 3.59 9.56 8.87
C ARG A 56 2.25 9.64 8.15
N GLN A 57 1.11 9.62 8.89
CA GLN A 57 -0.22 9.68 8.29
C GLN A 57 -0.50 11.04 7.64
N GLU A 58 -0.11 12.12 8.29
CA GLU A 58 -0.23 13.49 7.77
C GLU A 58 0.62 13.65 6.50
N LEU A 59 1.91 13.28 6.57
CA LEU A 59 2.81 13.34 5.43
C LEU A 59 2.33 12.46 4.26
N GLN A 60 1.77 11.29 4.56
CA GLN A 60 1.19 10.40 3.55
C GLN A 60 -0.02 11.06 2.88
N LYS A 61 -0.91 11.68 3.64
CA LYS A 61 -2.10 12.36 3.11
C LYS A 61 -1.72 13.49 2.18
N GLU A 62 -0.88 14.42 2.66
CA GLU A 62 -0.36 15.54 1.86
C GLU A 62 0.32 15.06 0.56
N SER A 63 1.15 14.03 0.67
CA SER A 63 1.87 13.49 -0.50
C SER A 63 0.93 12.79 -1.50
N ILE A 64 -0.17 12.19 -1.03
CA ILE A 64 -1.20 11.62 -1.93
C ILE A 64 -1.92 12.75 -2.65
N ASP A 65 -2.31 13.80 -1.94
CA ASP A 65 -3.00 14.96 -2.54
C ASP A 65 -2.11 15.60 -3.62
N VAL A 66 -0.83 15.83 -3.35
CA VAL A 66 0.14 16.33 -4.35
C VAL A 66 0.30 15.35 -5.52
N ALA A 67 0.35 14.06 -5.27
CA ALA A 67 0.46 13.05 -6.32
C ALA A 67 -0.81 13.03 -7.20
N GLU A 68 -1.99 13.15 -6.62
CA GLU A 68 -3.26 13.21 -7.34
C GLU A 68 -3.40 14.51 -8.15
N GLU A 69 -2.97 15.65 -7.61
CA GLU A 69 -2.92 16.91 -8.34
C GLU A 69 -1.99 16.82 -9.56
N SER A 70 -0.84 16.13 -9.42
CA SER A 70 0.11 15.94 -10.51
C SER A 70 -0.41 15.03 -11.63
N LEU A 71 -1.38 14.15 -11.32
CA LEU A 71 -2.08 13.38 -12.34
C LEU A 71 -3.02 14.27 -13.18
N GLY A 72 -3.48 15.39 -12.61
CA GLY A 72 -4.36 16.36 -13.26
C GLY A 72 -5.80 15.85 -13.42
N ARG A 73 -6.69 16.72 -13.95
CA ARG A 73 -8.06 16.33 -14.36
C ARG A 73 -8.04 15.23 -15.43
N ASP A 74 -6.94 15.10 -16.14
CA ASP A 74 -6.72 14.04 -17.12
C ASP A 74 -6.57 12.64 -16.48
N ALA A 75 -6.27 12.53 -15.20
CA ALA A 75 -6.24 11.21 -14.52
C ALA A 75 -7.61 10.51 -14.55
N ILE A 76 -8.70 11.27 -14.45
CA ILE A 76 -10.08 10.75 -14.58
C ILE A 76 -10.33 10.33 -16.04
N ASN A 77 -9.78 11.07 -17.00
CA ASN A 77 -9.86 10.77 -18.43
C ASN A 77 -8.84 9.69 -18.85
N HIS A 78 -7.71 9.54 -18.14
CA HIS A 78 -6.73 8.46 -18.37
C HIS A 78 -7.24 7.09 -17.91
N VAL A 79 -8.12 7.05 -16.89
CA VAL A 79 -8.81 5.82 -16.48
C VAL A 79 -9.95 5.45 -17.45
N SER A 80 -10.56 6.45 -18.10
CA SER A 80 -11.68 6.26 -19.06
C SER A 80 -11.30 6.40 -20.54
N GLY A 81 -10.09 6.84 -20.89
CA GLY A 81 -9.63 7.16 -22.26
C GLY A 81 -8.23 6.67 -22.59
N GLN A 82 -8.19 5.60 -23.24
CA GLN A 82 -7.33 5.07 -24.29
C GLN A 82 -5.81 4.88 -24.16
N ASN A 83 -4.96 5.50 -23.31
CA ASN A 83 -3.53 5.27 -23.55
C ASN A 83 -2.58 5.05 -22.34
N ASN A 84 -2.93 5.36 -21.13
CA ASN A 84 -2.02 5.14 -20.00
C ASN A 84 -2.55 4.08 -19.02
N LYS A 85 -2.13 2.85 -19.19
CA LYS A 85 -2.47 1.71 -18.32
C LYS A 85 -1.52 1.59 -17.11
N ILE A 86 -0.86 2.68 -16.75
CA ILE A 86 0.06 2.78 -15.61
C ILE A 86 0.06 4.20 -15.04
N ILE A 87 0.10 4.32 -13.73
CA ILE A 87 0.34 5.58 -13.03
C ILE A 87 1.85 5.74 -12.84
N PHE A 88 2.42 6.84 -13.35
CA PHE A 88 3.85 7.12 -13.23
C PHE A 88 4.08 8.56 -12.76
N ILE A 89 4.51 8.70 -11.52
CA ILE A 89 4.68 10.00 -10.86
C ILE A 89 6.11 10.15 -10.35
N THR A 90 6.69 11.32 -10.58
CA THR A 90 7.98 11.72 -10.05
C THR A 90 7.82 13.01 -9.25
N GLY A 91 8.50 13.13 -8.14
CA GLY A 91 8.43 14.33 -7.33
C GLY A 91 9.33 14.28 -6.10
N SER A 92 9.33 15.36 -5.34
CA SER A 92 10.08 15.47 -4.08
C SER A 92 9.30 14.83 -2.94
N PHE A 93 9.12 13.51 -3.01
CA PHE A 93 8.45 12.73 -1.97
C PHE A 93 9.45 12.15 -0.98
N ASN A 94 9.04 11.99 0.28
CA ASN A 94 9.86 11.25 1.25
C ASN A 94 10.00 9.79 0.82
N PRO A 95 11.24 9.25 0.67
CA PRO A 95 11.47 7.87 0.22
C PRO A 95 10.80 6.80 1.10
N GLY A 96 10.59 7.07 2.39
CA GLY A 96 9.95 6.12 3.32
C GLY A 96 8.46 5.92 3.09
N ILE A 97 7.79 6.82 2.32
CA ILE A 97 6.34 6.75 2.10
C ILE A 97 5.94 6.53 0.65
N ILE A 98 6.85 6.60 -0.33
CA ILE A 98 6.52 6.41 -1.76
C ILE A 98 5.77 5.09 -2.01
N GLY A 99 6.10 4.02 -1.27
CA GLY A 99 5.40 2.74 -1.37
C GLY A 99 3.96 2.78 -0.83
N LEU A 100 3.67 3.68 0.12
CA LEU A 100 2.30 3.89 0.62
C LEU A 100 1.47 4.69 -0.38
N ILE A 101 2.08 5.70 -1.02
CA ILE A 101 1.47 6.47 -2.10
C ILE A 101 1.13 5.55 -3.26
N ALA A 102 2.11 4.74 -3.73
CA ALA A 102 1.91 3.77 -4.79
C ALA A 102 0.75 2.80 -4.47
N SER A 103 0.72 2.23 -3.25
CA SER A 103 -0.37 1.35 -2.81
C SER A 103 -1.74 2.03 -2.88
N ARG A 104 -1.83 3.27 -2.41
CA ARG A 104 -3.09 4.00 -2.39
C ARG A 104 -3.60 4.29 -3.79
N LEU A 105 -2.72 4.72 -4.69
CA LEU A 105 -3.08 5.01 -6.08
C LEU A 105 -3.47 3.73 -6.84
N THR A 106 -2.71 2.64 -6.66
CA THR A 106 -3.09 1.35 -7.27
C THR A 106 -4.46 0.87 -6.80
N GLN A 107 -4.77 0.98 -5.52
CA GLN A 107 -6.09 0.62 -4.99
C GLN A 107 -7.21 1.51 -5.51
N LYS A 108 -6.96 2.84 -5.59
CA LYS A 108 -7.98 3.80 -6.03
C LYS A 108 -8.31 3.68 -7.50
N TYR A 109 -7.29 3.50 -8.34
CA TYR A 109 -7.44 3.53 -9.81
C TYR A 109 -7.41 2.15 -10.46
N ALA A 110 -7.20 1.07 -9.70
CA ALA A 110 -7.04 -0.29 -10.20
C ALA A 110 -6.00 -0.40 -11.35
N LEU A 111 -4.89 0.33 -11.23
CA LEU A 111 -3.80 0.35 -12.20
C LEU A 111 -2.46 0.13 -11.50
N PRO A 112 -1.47 -0.48 -12.18
CA PRO A 112 -0.10 -0.48 -11.69
C PRO A 112 0.39 0.96 -11.46
N SER A 113 1.12 1.20 -10.38
CA SER A 113 1.66 2.53 -10.10
C SER A 113 3.14 2.50 -9.76
N VAL A 114 3.84 3.53 -10.23
CA VAL A 114 5.26 3.80 -10.03
C VAL A 114 5.41 5.20 -9.48
N ILE A 115 5.93 5.32 -8.26
CA ILE A 115 6.20 6.59 -7.60
C ILE A 115 7.69 6.70 -7.39
N ILE A 116 8.29 7.80 -7.84
CA ILE A 116 9.73 8.04 -7.75
C ILE A 116 9.99 9.32 -6.96
N SER A 117 10.78 9.18 -5.90
CA SER A 117 11.36 10.29 -5.15
C SER A 117 12.65 10.75 -5.82
N THR A 118 12.75 12.05 -6.05
CA THR A 118 13.92 12.72 -6.67
C THR A 118 14.65 13.63 -5.68
N GLN A 119 14.52 13.39 -4.37
CA GLN A 119 15.17 14.21 -3.35
C GLN A 119 16.69 14.00 -3.29
N ASP A 120 17.15 12.79 -3.61
CA ASP A 120 18.54 12.38 -3.54
C ASP A 120 19.20 12.36 -4.94
N ASN A 121 20.54 12.34 -4.98
CA ASN A 121 21.31 12.20 -6.23
C ASN A 121 20.98 10.89 -6.98
N ILE A 122 20.59 9.85 -6.26
CA ILE A 122 20.05 8.61 -6.81
C ILE A 122 18.58 8.56 -6.44
N ALA A 123 17.71 8.64 -7.42
CA ALA A 123 16.28 8.60 -7.22
C ALA A 123 15.83 7.21 -6.74
N ARG A 124 14.87 7.17 -5.83
CA ARG A 124 14.29 5.94 -5.30
C ARG A 124 12.87 5.76 -5.80
N GLY A 125 12.58 4.61 -6.38
CA GLY A 125 11.26 4.26 -6.89
C GLY A 125 10.59 3.15 -6.10
N SER A 126 9.28 3.22 -6.00
CA SER A 126 8.45 2.14 -5.48
C SER A 126 7.27 1.89 -6.39
N CYS A 127 7.04 0.62 -6.69
CA CYS A 127 5.95 0.17 -7.54
C CYS A 127 4.94 -0.66 -6.75
N ARG A 128 3.69 -0.58 -7.18
CA ARG A 128 2.63 -1.51 -6.79
C ARG A 128 1.91 -2.00 -8.03
N SER A 129 1.47 -3.24 -7.97
CA SER A 129 0.84 -3.91 -9.10
C SER A 129 -0.60 -4.31 -8.80
N ILE A 130 -1.30 -4.62 -9.88
CA ILE A 130 -2.58 -5.32 -9.88
C ILE A 130 -2.34 -6.83 -10.08
N PRO A 131 -3.31 -7.70 -9.76
CA PRO A 131 -3.13 -9.15 -9.86
C PRO A 131 -2.71 -9.65 -11.25
N GLU A 132 -3.13 -8.94 -12.30
CA GLU A 132 -2.87 -9.29 -13.70
C GLU A 132 -1.43 -9.00 -14.16
N VAL A 133 -0.63 -8.32 -13.32
CA VAL A 133 0.69 -7.83 -13.70
C VAL A 133 1.77 -8.28 -12.73
N ASP A 134 2.75 -9.01 -13.22
CA ASP A 134 4.01 -9.25 -12.52
C ASP A 134 4.96 -8.06 -12.73
N ILE A 135 4.98 -7.14 -11.73
CA ILE A 135 5.72 -5.88 -11.85
C ILE A 135 7.23 -6.11 -11.82
N ILE A 136 7.73 -7.05 -11.02
CA ILE A 136 9.18 -7.26 -10.94
C ILE A 136 9.74 -7.85 -12.22
N ASN A 137 9.05 -8.81 -12.84
CA ASN A 137 9.47 -9.36 -14.13
C ASN A 137 9.31 -8.35 -15.27
N THR A 138 8.34 -7.45 -15.17
CA THR A 138 8.21 -6.32 -16.11
C THR A 138 9.40 -5.37 -16.01
N LEU A 139 9.79 -4.96 -14.81
CA LEU A 139 10.91 -4.04 -14.58
C LEU A 139 12.26 -4.68 -14.98
N ARG A 140 12.44 -5.97 -14.76
CA ARG A 140 13.67 -6.72 -15.17
C ARG A 140 13.95 -6.65 -16.67
N LYS A 141 12.94 -6.41 -17.51
CA LYS A 141 13.15 -6.20 -18.96
C LYS A 141 13.95 -4.93 -19.25
N PHE A 142 14.07 -4.02 -18.29
CA PHE A 142 14.74 -2.73 -18.37
C PHE A 142 15.86 -2.61 -17.33
N ASN A 143 16.49 -3.73 -16.97
CA ASN A 143 17.43 -3.80 -15.84
C ASN A 143 18.65 -2.87 -16.00
N ASP A 144 19.02 -2.54 -17.24
CA ASP A 144 20.10 -1.61 -17.59
C ASP A 144 19.86 -0.16 -17.12
N LEU A 145 18.62 0.19 -16.76
CA LEU A 145 18.27 1.54 -16.28
C LEU A 145 18.43 1.71 -14.77
N PHE A 146 18.48 0.61 -14.03
CA PHE A 146 18.46 0.64 -12.57
C PHE A 146 19.87 0.51 -11.98
N VAL A 147 20.09 1.17 -10.85
CA VAL A 147 21.26 0.95 -9.99
C VAL A 147 21.02 -0.27 -9.12
N ASP A 148 19.79 -0.42 -8.62
CA ASP A 148 19.32 -1.55 -7.82
C ASP A 148 17.84 -1.80 -8.09
N LEU A 149 17.43 -3.07 -8.11
CA LEU A 149 16.06 -3.49 -8.37
C LEU A 149 15.74 -4.76 -7.58
N GLY A 150 14.68 -4.71 -6.79
CA GLY A 150 14.20 -5.86 -6.01
C GLY A 150 12.70 -5.84 -5.80
N GLY A 151 12.12 -7.01 -5.51
CA GLY A 151 10.70 -7.10 -5.24
C GLY A 151 10.10 -8.47 -5.54
N HIS A 152 8.79 -8.49 -5.68
CA HIS A 152 7.96 -9.66 -6.00
C HIS A 152 6.84 -9.25 -6.97
N PRO A 153 6.02 -10.17 -7.51
CA PRO A 153 5.02 -9.83 -8.52
C PRO A 153 4.09 -8.66 -8.19
N GLY A 154 3.69 -8.51 -6.92
CA GLY A 154 2.77 -7.44 -6.48
C GLY A 154 3.43 -6.11 -6.13
N ALA A 155 4.76 -6.06 -5.91
CA ALA A 155 5.45 -4.84 -5.51
C ALA A 155 6.94 -4.91 -5.79
N ALA A 156 7.53 -3.79 -6.20
CA ALA A 156 8.97 -3.67 -6.41
C ALA A 156 9.49 -2.32 -5.89
N GLY A 157 10.78 -2.31 -5.52
CA GLY A 157 11.55 -1.12 -5.20
C GLY A 157 12.79 -1.06 -6.06
N PHE A 158 13.24 0.14 -6.38
CA PHE A 158 14.44 0.34 -7.17
C PHE A 158 15.14 1.65 -6.87
N SER A 159 16.41 1.71 -7.24
CA SER A 159 17.21 2.93 -7.32
C SER A 159 17.55 3.21 -8.79
N ILE A 160 17.46 4.47 -9.21
CA ILE A 160 17.65 4.87 -10.60
C ILE A 160 18.35 6.22 -10.69
N LEU A 161 19.23 6.38 -11.67
CA LEU A 161 19.80 7.71 -11.97
C LEU A 161 18.72 8.62 -12.57
N PRO A 162 18.61 9.90 -12.13
CA PRO A 162 17.56 10.80 -12.62
C PRO A 162 17.50 10.92 -14.14
N GLN A 163 18.62 10.86 -14.83
CA GLN A 163 18.70 10.90 -16.29
C GLN A 163 18.02 9.72 -17.00
N ASN A 164 17.85 8.59 -16.31
CA ASN A 164 17.20 7.37 -16.86
C ASN A 164 15.68 7.38 -16.66
N ILE A 165 15.13 8.25 -15.80
CA ILE A 165 13.70 8.29 -15.48
C ILE A 165 12.84 8.53 -16.73
N PRO A 166 13.15 9.48 -17.63
CA PRO A 166 12.33 9.70 -18.84
C PRO A 166 12.30 8.48 -19.76
N LYS A 167 13.44 7.77 -19.88
CA LYS A 167 13.53 6.54 -20.68
C LYS A 167 12.68 5.43 -20.07
N LEU A 168 12.77 5.23 -18.75
CA LEU A 168 11.95 4.26 -18.01
C LEU A 168 10.47 4.55 -18.20
N LYS A 169 10.03 5.80 -17.98
CA LYS A 169 8.63 6.23 -18.15
C LYS A 169 8.11 5.86 -19.54
N LYS A 170 8.83 6.24 -20.59
CA LYS A 170 8.46 5.95 -21.99
C LYS A 170 8.31 4.45 -22.25
N GLN A 171 9.26 3.65 -21.75
CA GLN A 171 9.26 2.20 -21.95
C GLN A 171 8.12 1.52 -21.19
N LEU A 172 7.85 1.92 -19.94
CA LEU A 172 6.76 1.36 -19.15
C LEU A 172 5.38 1.73 -19.74
N ILE A 173 5.17 2.99 -20.14
CA ILE A 173 3.92 3.40 -20.78
C ILE A 173 3.68 2.56 -22.04
N LYS A 174 4.69 2.42 -22.92
CA LYS A 174 4.59 1.59 -24.12
C LYS A 174 4.30 0.12 -23.79
N HIS A 175 4.98 -0.43 -22.77
CA HIS A 175 4.76 -1.82 -22.37
C HIS A 175 3.34 -2.07 -21.87
N PHE A 176 2.83 -1.21 -20.98
CA PHE A 176 1.52 -1.39 -20.38
C PHE A 176 0.38 -1.03 -21.32
N SER A 177 0.55 -0.11 -22.27
CA SER A 177 -0.45 0.14 -23.30
C SER A 177 -0.68 -1.09 -24.19
N LEU A 178 0.33 -1.92 -24.40
CA LEU A 178 0.22 -3.15 -25.19
C LEU A 178 -0.26 -4.35 -24.34
N SER A 179 0.31 -4.52 -23.14
CA SER A 179 0.00 -5.70 -22.30
C SER A 179 -1.35 -5.62 -21.58
N LEU A 180 -1.89 -4.43 -21.40
CA LEU A 180 -3.17 -4.16 -20.75
C LEU A 180 -4.19 -3.51 -21.72
N ASP A 181 -4.07 -3.73 -23.01
CA ASP A 181 -4.92 -3.10 -24.03
C ASP A 181 -6.43 -3.30 -23.73
N ASN A 182 -6.82 -4.53 -23.44
CA ASN A 182 -8.21 -4.89 -23.10
C ASN A 182 -8.53 -4.83 -21.60
N TYR A 183 -7.59 -4.36 -20.76
CA TYR A 183 -7.83 -4.25 -19.33
C TYR A 183 -8.71 -3.04 -19.02
N LEU A 184 -9.85 -3.30 -18.40
CA LEU A 184 -10.71 -2.27 -17.85
C LEU A 184 -10.48 -2.21 -16.35
N PRO A 185 -9.96 -1.09 -15.82
CA PRO A 185 -9.82 -0.92 -14.38
C PRO A 185 -11.16 -1.10 -13.68
N SER A 186 -11.23 -2.05 -12.77
CA SER A 186 -12.44 -2.27 -11.97
C SER A 186 -12.07 -2.52 -10.52
N ASN A 187 -12.80 -1.89 -9.61
CA ASN A 187 -12.71 -2.18 -8.19
C ASN A 187 -13.70 -3.31 -7.84
N THR A 188 -13.45 -4.49 -8.38
CA THR A 188 -14.25 -5.67 -8.08
C THR A 188 -13.89 -6.18 -6.69
N ILE A 189 -14.88 -6.28 -5.81
CA ILE A 189 -14.74 -6.90 -4.50
C ILE A 189 -15.25 -8.32 -4.61
N PHE A 190 -14.37 -9.28 -4.36
CA PHE A 190 -14.76 -10.69 -4.26
C PHE A 190 -15.29 -10.95 -2.85
N VAL A 191 -16.47 -11.54 -2.77
CA VAL A 191 -17.08 -11.94 -1.51
C VAL A 191 -17.23 -13.45 -1.47
N ASP A 192 -16.94 -14.04 -0.32
CA ASP A 192 -16.99 -15.50 -0.16
C ASP A 192 -18.43 -15.99 -0.03
N ALA A 193 -19.31 -15.19 0.59
CA ALA A 193 -20.73 -15.53 0.72
C ALA A 193 -21.62 -14.30 0.92
N ARG A 194 -22.91 -14.46 0.58
CA ARG A 194 -23.97 -13.56 1.01
C ARG A 194 -24.50 -14.00 2.36
N MET A 195 -24.73 -13.06 3.26
CA MET A 195 -25.25 -13.34 4.60
C MET A 195 -26.39 -12.38 4.93
N ASP A 196 -27.36 -12.87 5.67
CA ASP A 196 -28.36 -12.02 6.31
C ASP A 196 -27.76 -11.35 7.56
N ILE A 197 -28.18 -10.12 7.87
CA ILE A 197 -27.68 -9.38 9.02
C ILE A 197 -27.95 -10.12 10.35
N SER A 198 -29.01 -10.91 10.43
CA SER A 198 -29.33 -11.75 11.60
C SER A 198 -28.28 -12.84 11.88
N ALA A 199 -27.50 -13.21 10.87
CA ALA A 199 -26.39 -14.15 11.01
C ALA A 199 -25.16 -13.53 11.70
N VAL A 200 -25.12 -12.21 11.89
CA VAL A 200 -24.07 -11.51 12.64
C VAL A 200 -24.30 -11.70 14.13
N ASN A 201 -23.79 -12.78 14.66
CA ASN A 201 -23.89 -13.11 16.09
C ASN A 201 -22.57 -13.68 16.63
N LEU A 202 -22.42 -13.70 17.95
CA LEU A 202 -21.18 -14.13 18.61
C LEU A 202 -20.77 -15.57 18.27
N LYS A 203 -21.74 -16.46 17.98
CA LYS A 203 -21.45 -17.85 17.60
C LYS A 203 -20.77 -17.90 16.23
N ASN A 204 -21.32 -17.22 15.25
CA ASN A 204 -20.77 -17.17 13.90
C ASN A 204 -19.44 -16.42 13.84
N ILE A 205 -19.29 -15.32 14.60
CA ILE A 205 -18.01 -14.61 14.73
C ILE A 205 -16.93 -15.53 15.34
N LYS A 206 -17.27 -16.32 16.37
CA LYS A 206 -16.32 -17.28 16.95
C LYS A 206 -15.93 -18.37 15.95
N LEU A 207 -16.88 -18.84 15.13
CA LEU A 207 -16.62 -19.82 14.10
C LEU A 207 -15.67 -19.28 13.02
N ILE A 208 -15.92 -18.06 12.53
CA ILE A 208 -15.03 -17.38 11.56
C ILE A 208 -13.65 -17.18 12.19
N ASN A 209 -13.58 -16.72 13.44
CA ASN A 209 -12.32 -16.54 14.14
C ASN A 209 -11.55 -17.85 14.38
N SER A 210 -12.20 -19.01 14.37
CA SER A 210 -11.52 -20.31 14.46
C SER A 210 -10.70 -20.63 13.21
N LEU A 211 -11.00 -19.99 12.06
CA LEU A 211 -10.21 -20.03 10.84
C LEU A 211 -9.02 -19.05 10.90
N SER A 212 -8.87 -18.32 12.01
CA SER A 212 -7.86 -17.24 12.16
C SER A 212 -6.44 -17.78 12.06
N ARG A 213 -5.60 -16.94 11.67
CA ARG A 213 -4.27 -16.64 11.18
C ARG A 213 -4.38 -16.30 9.70
N PHE A 214 -5.26 -15.33 9.43
CA PHE A 214 -5.45 -14.82 8.08
C PHE A 214 -4.20 -14.12 7.57
N GLY A 215 -3.93 -14.26 6.27
CA GLY A 215 -2.78 -13.69 5.59
C GLY A 215 -2.62 -14.23 4.18
N ILE A 216 -1.39 -14.27 3.68
CA ILE A 216 -1.10 -14.80 2.34
C ILE A 216 -1.46 -16.30 2.31
N GLY A 217 -2.35 -16.69 1.38
CA GLY A 217 -2.82 -18.07 1.22
C GLY A 217 -4.00 -18.46 2.12
N ASN A 218 -4.39 -17.62 3.07
CA ASN A 218 -5.59 -17.77 3.90
C ASN A 218 -6.21 -16.40 4.15
N GLN A 219 -6.93 -15.88 3.19
CA GLN A 219 -7.55 -14.56 3.28
C GLN A 219 -8.69 -14.55 4.30
N GLU A 220 -8.89 -13.40 4.95
CA GLU A 220 -10.05 -13.20 5.84
C GLU A 220 -11.33 -13.23 5.01
N PRO A 221 -12.33 -14.07 5.36
CA PRO A 221 -13.56 -14.17 4.59
C PRO A 221 -14.30 -12.84 4.53
N GLN A 222 -14.80 -12.51 3.35
CA GLN A 222 -15.59 -11.30 3.10
C GLN A 222 -17.05 -11.68 2.83
N PHE A 223 -17.98 -11.01 3.49
CA PHE A 223 -19.40 -11.27 3.39
C PHE A 223 -20.15 -10.06 2.82
N LEU A 224 -21.09 -10.35 1.92
CA LEU A 224 -22.01 -9.34 1.40
C LEU A 224 -23.31 -9.35 2.21
N PHE A 225 -23.67 -8.19 2.74
CA PHE A 225 -24.98 -7.94 3.35
C PHE A 225 -25.75 -7.01 2.40
N GLU A 226 -26.92 -7.51 1.92
CA GLU A 226 -27.79 -6.72 1.05
C GLU A 226 -28.82 -5.96 1.87
N THR A 227 -29.22 -4.78 1.39
CA THR A 227 -30.31 -3.97 1.98
C THR A 227 -30.15 -3.60 3.47
N VAL A 228 -28.92 -3.34 3.90
CA VAL A 228 -28.64 -2.90 5.28
C VAL A 228 -28.78 -1.37 5.37
N LYS A 229 -29.59 -0.90 6.32
CA LYS A 229 -29.64 0.52 6.67
C LYS A 229 -28.52 0.82 7.65
N ILE A 230 -27.67 1.79 7.32
CA ILE A 230 -26.61 2.28 8.22
C ILE A 230 -27.18 3.51 8.95
N ASP A 231 -27.35 3.39 10.26
CA ASP A 231 -27.66 4.53 11.13
C ASP A 231 -26.32 5.10 11.64
N ASN A 232 -26.15 6.42 11.49
CA ASN A 232 -24.97 7.17 11.96
C ASN A 232 -25.08 7.50 13.46
#